data_506d230374c7ce30ee546ed88c6cd84f
#
_entry.id   506d230374c7ce30ee546ed88c6cd84f
#
_cell.length_a   1.000
_cell.length_b   1.000
_cell.length_c   1.000
_cell.angle_alpha   90.00
_cell.angle_beta   90.00
_cell.angle_gamma   90.00
#
_symmetry.space_group_name_H-M   'P 1'
#
loop_
_entity.id
_entity.type
_entity.pdbx_description
1 polymer ?
#
loop_
_entity_poly.entity_id
_entity_poly.type
_entity_poly.pdbx_seq_one_letter_code
_entity_poly.pdbx_strand_id
1 'polypeptide(L)'
;MSAQLNRNRTLPLCLLVGISCSVVLGQPARALAADGATQRVNIAHVQEIVDDLKGRLAIPQAVAVSIVDQNPLMVSVAPAPGGGFALSFESDFADRLTEDELTAAVAHELGHVWIYTHFPYLQTEQLANEIAMRVVSRESLVPVYAQMFERARIARDVNEYLGEPHPADH
;
A
#
# COMPACT_ATOMS: atom_id res chain seq x y z
N MET A 1 -43.93 23.09 -1.46
CA MET A 1 -43.53 21.68 -1.70
C MET A 1 -42.03 21.63 -1.82
N SER A 2 -41.35 21.31 -0.72
CA SER A 2 -39.90 21.38 -0.58
C SER A 2 -39.32 19.99 -0.78
N ALA A 3 -38.50 19.83 -1.82
CA ALA A 3 -37.72 18.61 -2.05
C ALA A 3 -36.46 18.61 -1.19
N GLN A 4 -36.39 17.73 -0.22
CA GLN A 4 -35.18 17.50 0.57
C GLN A 4 -34.24 16.58 -0.22
N LEU A 5 -33.05 17.12 -0.58
CA LEU A 5 -31.94 16.33 -1.07
C LEU A 5 -31.29 15.58 0.10
N ASN A 6 -31.49 14.28 0.09
CA ASN A 6 -30.79 13.37 1.02
C ASN A 6 -29.36 13.12 0.51
N ARG A 7 -28.38 13.79 1.11
CA ARG A 7 -26.95 13.56 0.88
C ARG A 7 -26.45 12.49 1.83
N ASN A 8 -26.62 11.24 1.49
CA ASN A 8 -25.86 10.17 2.14
C ASN A 8 -24.42 10.16 1.61
N ARG A 9 -23.57 10.92 2.27
CA ARG A 9 -22.12 10.78 2.17
C ARG A 9 -21.70 9.65 3.09
N THR A 10 -21.54 8.45 2.58
CA THR A 10 -20.76 7.41 3.24
C THR A 10 -19.29 7.80 3.16
N LEU A 11 -18.77 8.32 4.27
CA LEU A 11 -17.35 8.53 4.48
C LEU A 11 -16.68 7.17 4.71
N PRO A 12 -15.49 6.91 4.15
CA PRO A 12 -14.72 5.74 4.54
C PRO A 12 -14.34 5.86 6.01
N LEU A 13 -14.58 4.80 6.76
CA LEU A 13 -14.30 4.68 8.19
C LEU A 13 -12.78 4.62 8.40
N CYS A 14 -12.15 5.79 8.50
CA CYS A 14 -10.79 5.89 9.04
C CYS A 14 -10.86 5.63 10.54
N LEU A 15 -10.37 4.48 10.98
CA LEU A 15 -10.28 4.11 12.39
C LEU A 15 -9.17 4.95 13.04
N LEU A 16 -9.55 6.06 13.67
CA LEU A 16 -8.67 6.85 14.53
C LEU A 16 -8.49 6.12 15.87
N VAL A 17 -7.37 5.42 16.01
CA VAL A 17 -6.89 4.93 17.29
C VAL A 17 -6.02 6.02 17.92
N GLY A 18 -6.53 6.66 18.95
CA GLY A 18 -5.79 7.63 19.76
C GLY A 18 -4.66 6.96 20.54
N ILE A 19 -3.43 7.40 20.36
CA ILE A 19 -2.27 6.95 21.10
C ILE A 19 -1.91 8.01 22.15
N SER A 20 -2.02 7.64 23.41
CA SER A 20 -1.50 8.40 24.55
C SER A 20 0.02 8.38 24.54
N CYS A 21 0.61 9.57 24.55
CA CYS A 21 2.03 9.82 24.64
C CYS A 21 2.51 9.56 26.08
N SER A 22 3.30 8.51 26.31
CA SER A 22 4.08 8.34 27.54
C SER A 22 5.55 8.52 27.22
N VAL A 23 6.12 9.62 27.75
CA VAL A 23 7.54 9.92 27.72
C VAL A 23 8.27 8.99 28.70
N VAL A 24 9.18 8.17 28.23
CA VAL A 24 10.15 7.45 29.07
C VAL A 24 11.56 7.92 28.71
N LEU A 25 12.20 8.53 29.71
CA LEU A 25 13.58 8.98 29.70
C LEU A 25 14.58 7.80 29.72
N GLY A 26 15.49 7.88 28.86
CA GLY A 26 16.84 7.38 28.72
C GLY A 26 17.38 6.17 29.51
N GLN A 27 18.02 5.27 28.73
CA GLN A 27 19.27 4.62 29.10
C GLN A 27 20.12 4.32 27.86
N PRO A 28 21.43 4.48 27.87
CA PRO A 28 22.28 4.13 26.72
C PRO A 28 22.51 2.62 26.69
N ALA A 29 21.94 1.94 25.71
CA ALA A 29 22.21 0.53 25.49
C ALA A 29 23.44 0.34 24.59
N ARG A 30 24.30 -0.46 25.16
CA ARG A 30 25.59 -0.98 24.73
C ARG A 30 25.47 -1.65 23.36
N ALA A 31 26.30 -1.25 22.42
CA ALA A 31 26.46 -1.88 21.12
C ALA A 31 26.88 -3.35 21.29
N LEU A 32 26.02 -4.25 20.85
CA LEU A 32 26.38 -5.60 20.44
C LEU A 32 26.25 -5.62 18.92
N ALA A 33 27.40 -5.64 18.25
CA ALA A 33 27.48 -5.92 16.83
C ALA A 33 26.95 -7.35 16.61
N ALA A 34 25.78 -7.45 16.01
CA ALA A 34 25.30 -8.67 15.39
C ALA A 34 25.24 -8.37 13.88
N ASP A 35 26.14 -9.04 13.17
CA ASP A 35 26.18 -9.14 11.72
C ASP A 35 24.88 -9.81 11.24
N GLY A 36 23.90 -9.00 10.97
CA GLY A 36 22.67 -9.25 10.29
C GLY A 36 22.26 -7.89 9.73
N ALA A 37 22.98 -7.45 8.68
CA ALA A 37 22.58 -6.28 7.95
C ALA A 37 21.19 -6.56 7.34
N THR A 38 20.13 -6.23 8.09
CA THR A 38 18.79 -6.07 7.52
C THR A 38 18.96 -5.05 6.40
N GLN A 39 18.94 -5.55 5.17
CA GLN A 39 19.12 -4.72 3.98
C GLN A 39 17.91 -3.78 3.93
N ARG A 40 18.13 -2.54 4.35
CA ARG A 40 17.07 -1.52 4.29
C ARG A 40 16.65 -1.33 2.86
N VAL A 41 15.34 -1.30 2.64
CA VAL A 41 14.78 -1.04 1.31
C VAL A 41 15.36 0.27 0.76
N ASN A 42 15.90 0.17 -0.46
CA ASN A 42 16.48 1.30 -1.18
C ASN A 42 15.38 2.05 -1.93
N ILE A 43 15.16 3.33 -1.58
CA ILE A 43 14.15 4.18 -2.21
C ILE A 43 14.34 4.29 -3.74
N ALA A 44 15.58 4.30 -4.22
CA ALA A 44 15.85 4.36 -5.67
C ALA A 44 15.39 3.08 -6.37
N HIS A 45 15.58 1.92 -5.73
CA HIS A 45 15.10 0.65 -6.25
C HIS A 45 13.56 0.58 -6.28
N VAL A 46 12.89 1.04 -5.22
CA VAL A 46 11.41 1.12 -5.22
C VAL A 46 10.92 2.06 -6.32
N GLN A 47 11.62 3.17 -6.57
CA GLN A 47 11.27 4.09 -7.65
C GLN A 47 11.44 3.45 -9.04
N GLU A 48 12.45 2.60 -9.24
CA GLU A 48 12.63 1.83 -10.48
C GLU A 48 11.46 0.86 -10.72
N ILE A 49 11.01 0.15 -9.67
CA ILE A 49 9.81 -0.71 -9.74
C ILE A 49 8.57 0.11 -10.10
N VAL A 50 8.37 1.27 -9.46
CA VAL A 50 7.25 2.17 -9.76
C VAL A 50 7.29 2.61 -11.23
N ASP A 51 8.44 3.00 -11.74
CA ASP A 51 8.57 3.53 -13.10
C ASP A 51 8.34 2.44 -14.16
N ASP A 52 8.79 1.20 -13.92
CA ASP A 52 8.49 0.05 -14.77
C ASP A 52 6.98 -0.26 -14.79
N LEU A 53 6.39 -0.46 -13.61
CA LEU A 53 4.98 -0.84 -13.49
C LEU A 53 4.03 0.25 -14.01
N LYS A 54 4.35 1.54 -13.82
CA LYS A 54 3.62 2.65 -14.42
C LYS A 54 3.58 2.57 -15.94
N GLY A 55 4.73 2.24 -16.55
CA GLY A 55 4.82 2.05 -17.99
C GLY A 55 3.88 0.94 -18.47
N ARG A 56 3.89 -0.18 -17.78
CA ARG A 56 3.06 -1.36 -18.10
C ARG A 56 1.56 -1.12 -17.87
N LEU A 57 1.20 -0.32 -16.86
CA LEU A 57 -0.18 0.07 -16.55
C LEU A 57 -0.64 1.31 -17.34
N ALA A 58 0.21 1.89 -18.19
CA ALA A 58 -0.07 3.10 -18.95
C ALA A 58 -0.51 4.30 -18.07
N ILE A 59 0.14 4.48 -16.91
CA ILE A 59 -0.08 5.60 -15.99
C ILE A 59 0.91 6.72 -16.32
N PRO A 60 0.47 7.84 -16.93
CA PRO A 60 1.36 8.93 -17.33
C PRO A 60 1.76 9.85 -16.16
N GLN A 61 1.00 9.83 -15.04
CA GLN A 61 1.24 10.71 -13.91
C GLN A 61 2.56 10.38 -13.21
N ALA A 62 3.22 11.39 -12.68
CA ALA A 62 4.37 11.20 -11.81
C ALA A 62 3.94 10.54 -10.49
N VAL A 63 4.69 9.56 -10.03
CA VAL A 63 4.53 8.92 -8.72
C VAL A 63 5.89 8.95 -8.04
N ALA A 64 6.01 9.73 -6.97
CA ALA A 64 7.24 9.85 -6.20
C ALA A 64 7.19 8.94 -4.97
N VAL A 65 8.26 8.17 -4.74
CA VAL A 65 8.39 7.26 -3.60
C VAL A 65 8.99 7.96 -2.39
N SER A 66 8.48 7.64 -1.21
CA SER A 66 9.08 7.99 0.07
C SER A 66 9.06 6.80 1.03
N ILE A 67 10.10 6.68 1.85
CA ILE A 67 10.15 5.76 2.98
C ILE A 67 10.00 6.58 4.24
N VAL A 68 9.05 6.23 5.10
CA VAL A 68 8.71 6.97 6.31
C VAL A 68 8.79 6.05 7.53
N ASP A 69 9.04 6.61 8.71
CA ASP A 69 9.15 5.81 9.94
C ASP A 69 7.80 5.22 10.37
N GLN A 70 6.71 5.92 10.06
CA GLN A 70 5.36 5.49 10.41
C GLN A 70 4.38 5.79 9.28
N ASN A 71 3.62 4.75 8.90
CA ASN A 71 2.47 4.86 8.02
C ASN A 71 1.37 3.93 8.56
N PRO A 72 0.23 4.46 9.04
CA PRO A 72 -0.85 3.64 9.60
C PRO A 72 -1.41 2.59 8.63
N LEU A 73 -1.24 2.82 7.33
CA LEU A 73 -1.64 1.90 6.26
C LEU A 73 -0.48 1.00 5.78
N MET A 74 0.73 1.13 6.41
CA MET A 74 1.96 0.43 6.03
C MET A 74 2.49 0.86 4.67
N VAL A 75 1.64 0.88 3.66
CA VAL A 75 1.86 1.46 2.34
C VAL A 75 0.63 2.27 1.94
N SER A 76 0.80 3.35 1.23
CA SER A 76 -0.31 4.18 0.75
C SER A 76 0.10 5.11 -0.37
N VAL A 77 -0.83 5.42 -1.25
CA VAL A 77 -0.66 6.43 -2.29
C VAL A 77 -1.69 7.55 -2.15
N ALA A 78 -1.27 8.79 -2.35
CA ALA A 78 -2.12 9.95 -2.30
C ALA A 78 -1.75 10.98 -3.38
N PRO A 79 -2.71 11.83 -3.84
CA PRO A 79 -2.39 12.97 -4.70
C PRO A 79 -1.36 13.89 -4.04
N ALA A 80 -0.34 14.29 -4.81
CA ALA A 80 0.71 15.18 -4.34
C ALA A 80 0.41 16.65 -4.64
N PRO A 81 0.82 17.59 -3.77
CA PRO A 81 0.78 19.03 -4.08
C PRO A 81 1.59 19.31 -5.36
N GLY A 82 0.99 20.03 -6.30
CA GLY A 82 1.65 20.33 -7.59
C GLY A 82 1.40 19.30 -8.69
N GLY A 83 0.63 18.26 -8.43
CA GLY A 83 0.24 17.22 -9.38
C GLY A 83 1.02 15.91 -9.21
N GLY A 84 0.51 14.85 -9.81
CA GLY A 84 1.02 13.50 -9.60
C GLY A 84 0.62 12.91 -8.25
N PHE A 85 1.39 11.91 -7.79
CA PHE A 85 1.09 11.14 -6.60
C PHE A 85 2.34 10.94 -5.73
N ALA A 86 2.12 10.76 -4.44
CA ALA A 86 3.14 10.36 -3.47
C ALA A 86 2.81 8.96 -2.97
N LEU A 87 3.73 8.01 -3.17
CA LEU A 87 3.69 6.66 -2.65
C LEU A 87 4.57 6.60 -1.41
N SER A 88 3.99 6.22 -0.26
CA SER A 88 4.69 6.19 1.02
C SER A 88 4.70 4.78 1.58
N PHE A 89 5.91 4.24 1.82
CA PHE A 89 6.12 2.99 2.56
C PHE A 89 6.58 3.27 3.98
N GLU A 90 6.04 2.53 4.94
CA GLU A 90 6.65 2.44 6.27
C GLU A 90 7.92 1.60 6.18
N SER A 91 9.02 2.08 6.79
CA SER A 91 10.34 1.44 6.71
C SER A 91 10.32 0.00 7.19
N ASP A 92 9.77 -0.26 8.38
CA ASP A 92 9.71 -1.60 8.97
C ASP A 92 8.84 -2.59 8.18
N PHE A 93 7.83 -2.10 7.48
CA PHE A 93 7.01 -2.94 6.58
C PHE A 93 7.79 -3.25 5.32
N ALA A 94 8.35 -2.25 4.67
CA ALA A 94 9.12 -2.40 3.44
C ALA A 94 10.33 -3.36 3.62
N ASP A 95 11.05 -3.26 4.74
CA ASP A 95 12.22 -4.09 5.05
C ASP A 95 11.88 -5.59 5.27
N ARG A 96 10.59 -5.94 5.43
CA ARG A 96 10.14 -7.33 5.59
C ARG A 96 9.67 -7.96 4.29
N LEU A 97 9.38 -7.17 3.28
CA LEU A 97 8.90 -7.66 2.00
C LEU A 97 10.04 -8.29 1.20
N THR A 98 9.76 -9.41 0.61
CA THR A 98 10.58 -9.94 -0.48
C THR A 98 10.46 -9.03 -1.71
N GLU A 99 11.32 -9.20 -2.70
CA GLU A 99 11.28 -8.44 -3.95
C GLU A 99 9.92 -8.57 -4.68
N ASP A 100 9.39 -9.79 -4.73
CA ASP A 100 8.09 -10.05 -5.36
C ASP A 100 6.93 -9.40 -4.58
N GLU A 101 6.98 -9.44 -3.24
CA GLU A 101 5.98 -8.79 -2.38
C GLU A 101 6.06 -7.27 -2.47
N LEU A 102 7.28 -6.70 -2.53
CA LEU A 102 7.48 -5.27 -2.71
C LEU A 102 6.91 -4.82 -4.06
N THR A 103 7.20 -5.56 -5.12
CA THR A 103 6.66 -5.31 -6.46
C THR A 103 5.13 -5.41 -6.47
N ALA A 104 4.56 -6.40 -5.77
CA ALA A 104 3.11 -6.57 -5.64
C ALA A 104 2.46 -5.43 -4.85
N ALA A 105 3.07 -4.98 -3.76
CA ALA A 105 2.58 -3.84 -2.98
C ALA A 105 2.60 -2.55 -3.81
N VAL A 106 3.67 -2.30 -4.58
CA VAL A 106 3.73 -1.16 -5.52
C VAL A 106 2.65 -1.28 -6.59
N ALA A 107 2.45 -2.46 -7.18
CA ALA A 107 1.42 -2.68 -8.19
C ALA A 107 0.01 -2.37 -7.68
N HIS A 108 -0.30 -2.77 -6.44
CA HIS A 108 -1.56 -2.48 -5.78
C HIS A 108 -1.79 -0.96 -5.63
N GLU A 109 -0.80 -0.23 -5.13
CA GLU A 109 -0.88 1.22 -4.98
C GLU A 109 -1.03 1.94 -6.33
N LEU A 110 -0.35 1.44 -7.36
CA LEU A 110 -0.54 1.94 -8.73
C LEU A 110 -1.93 1.60 -9.28
N GLY A 111 -2.57 0.54 -8.82
CA GLY A 111 -3.99 0.25 -9.07
C GLY A 111 -4.88 1.39 -8.58
N HIS A 112 -4.66 1.91 -7.39
CA HIS A 112 -5.37 3.08 -6.88
C HIS A 112 -5.08 4.35 -7.69
N VAL A 113 -3.85 4.57 -8.15
CA VAL A 113 -3.50 5.68 -9.05
C VAL A 113 -4.26 5.55 -10.37
N TRP A 114 -4.30 4.34 -10.95
CA TRP A 114 -5.03 4.08 -12.18
C TRP A 114 -6.51 4.41 -12.04
N ILE A 115 -7.16 3.92 -10.97
CA ILE A 115 -8.58 4.19 -10.69
C ILE A 115 -8.83 5.69 -10.52
N TYR A 116 -7.97 6.38 -9.76
CA TYR A 116 -8.10 7.81 -9.52
C TYR A 116 -8.08 8.63 -10.81
N THR A 117 -7.31 8.18 -11.80
CA THR A 117 -7.13 8.88 -13.08
C THR A 117 -8.11 8.44 -14.17
N HIS A 118 -8.93 7.41 -13.91
CA HIS A 118 -9.90 6.86 -14.85
C HIS A 118 -11.34 6.98 -14.32
N PHE A 119 -11.91 8.17 -14.45
CA PHE A 119 -13.34 8.38 -14.16
C PHE A 119 -14.23 7.57 -15.16
N PRO A 120 -15.34 6.95 -14.73
CA PRO A 120 -16.05 7.10 -13.43
C PRO A 120 -15.82 5.96 -12.42
N TYR A 121 -14.71 5.27 -12.44
CA TYR A 121 -14.47 4.13 -11.55
C TYR A 121 -14.45 4.54 -10.09
N LEU A 122 -15.00 3.67 -9.22
CA LEU A 122 -14.96 3.86 -7.77
C LEU A 122 -13.67 3.29 -7.19
N GLN A 123 -13.08 4.00 -6.25
CA GLN A 123 -11.94 3.53 -5.47
C GLN A 123 -12.36 2.36 -4.57
N THR A 124 -11.96 1.15 -4.94
CA THR A 124 -12.15 -0.06 -4.15
C THR A 124 -10.87 -0.88 -4.14
N GLU A 125 -10.63 -1.60 -3.05
CA GLU A 125 -9.49 -2.51 -2.91
C GLU A 125 -9.52 -3.60 -3.99
N GLN A 126 -10.71 -4.16 -4.25
CA GLN A 126 -10.87 -5.19 -5.26
C GLN A 126 -10.45 -4.70 -6.64
N LEU A 127 -10.91 -3.51 -7.08
CA LEU A 127 -10.54 -2.97 -8.38
C LEU A 127 -9.05 -2.62 -8.45
N ALA A 128 -8.46 -2.09 -7.36
CA ALA A 128 -7.02 -1.84 -7.30
C ALA A 128 -6.23 -3.14 -7.50
N ASN A 129 -6.65 -4.23 -6.88
CA ASN A 129 -6.06 -5.56 -7.08
C ASN A 129 -6.26 -6.10 -8.50
N GLU A 130 -7.45 -5.93 -9.09
CA GLU A 130 -7.70 -6.32 -10.48
C GLU A 130 -6.77 -5.60 -11.46
N ILE A 131 -6.50 -4.31 -11.21
CA ILE A 131 -5.53 -3.54 -12.00
C ILE A 131 -4.09 -4.03 -11.72
N ALA A 132 -3.72 -4.25 -10.46
CA ALA A 132 -2.40 -4.76 -10.09
C ALA A 132 -2.11 -6.11 -10.75
N MET A 133 -3.09 -7.01 -10.76
CA MET A 133 -2.97 -8.35 -11.38
C MET A 133 -2.79 -8.34 -12.91
N ARG A 134 -2.85 -7.18 -13.56
CA ARG A 134 -2.42 -7.05 -14.97
C ARG A 134 -0.90 -7.10 -15.14
N VAL A 135 -0.15 -6.87 -14.07
CA VAL A 135 1.31 -6.71 -14.09
C VAL A 135 2.05 -7.58 -13.07
N VAL A 136 1.36 -8.08 -12.04
CA VAL A 136 1.88 -9.03 -11.04
C VAL A 136 0.93 -10.21 -10.89
N SER A 137 1.41 -11.31 -10.29
CA SER A 137 0.55 -12.46 -10.04
C SER A 137 -0.29 -12.28 -8.77
N ARG A 138 -1.38 -13.04 -8.66
CA ARG A 138 -2.19 -13.13 -7.45
C ARG A 138 -1.38 -13.67 -6.26
N GLU A 139 -0.51 -14.66 -6.54
CA GLU A 139 0.36 -15.31 -5.54
C GLU A 139 1.31 -14.33 -4.88
N SER A 140 1.78 -13.30 -5.59
CA SER A 140 2.63 -12.25 -5.04
C SER A 140 1.86 -11.29 -4.12
N LEU A 141 0.55 -11.08 -4.35
CA LEU A 141 -0.30 -10.22 -3.52
C LEU A 141 -0.74 -10.90 -2.22
N VAL A 142 -0.97 -12.22 -2.22
CA VAL A 142 -1.45 -12.97 -1.05
C VAL A 142 -0.58 -12.74 0.20
N PRO A 143 0.76 -12.90 0.16
CA PRO A 143 1.59 -12.70 1.34
C PRO A 143 1.63 -11.24 1.80
N VAL A 144 1.52 -10.26 0.91
CA VAL A 144 1.41 -8.84 1.27
C VAL A 144 0.19 -8.60 2.15
N TYR A 145 -0.99 -9.09 1.73
CA TYR A 145 -2.21 -8.99 2.53
C TYR A 145 -2.11 -9.76 3.85
N ALA A 146 -1.49 -10.94 3.85
CA ALA A 146 -1.29 -11.72 5.06
C ALA A 146 -0.47 -10.93 6.10
N GLN A 147 0.63 -10.29 5.69
CA GLN A 147 1.45 -9.45 6.57
C GLN A 147 0.67 -8.21 7.06
N MET A 148 -0.11 -7.57 6.18
CA MET A 148 -0.95 -6.43 6.55
C MET A 148 -2.01 -6.80 7.58
N PHE A 149 -2.71 -7.92 7.39
CA PHE A 149 -3.75 -8.39 8.33
C PHE A 149 -3.17 -8.81 9.66
N GLU A 150 -2.03 -9.52 9.66
CA GLU A 150 -1.31 -9.88 10.89
C GLU A 150 -0.93 -8.63 11.70
N ARG A 151 -0.33 -7.64 11.05
CA ARG A 151 0.11 -6.41 11.69
C ARG A 151 -1.06 -5.57 12.20
N ALA A 152 -2.15 -5.49 11.43
CA ALA A 152 -3.38 -4.81 11.83
C ALA A 152 -4.18 -5.60 12.87
N ARG A 153 -3.80 -6.86 13.18
CA ARG A 153 -4.54 -7.79 14.04
C ARG A 153 -5.99 -8.00 13.60
N ILE A 154 -6.19 -8.07 12.29
CA ILE A 154 -7.49 -8.26 11.66
C ILE A 154 -7.53 -9.67 11.08
N ALA A 155 -8.55 -10.45 11.44
CA ALA A 155 -8.84 -11.72 10.77
C ALA A 155 -9.76 -11.44 9.58
N ARG A 156 -9.21 -11.51 8.36
CA ARG A 156 -9.96 -11.37 7.12
C ARG A 156 -9.55 -12.44 6.11
N ASP A 157 -10.47 -12.80 5.23
CA ASP A 157 -10.19 -13.66 4.10
C ASP A 157 -9.59 -12.81 2.97
N VAL A 158 -8.41 -13.20 2.51
CA VAL A 158 -7.72 -12.53 1.40
C VAL A 158 -8.53 -12.60 0.10
N ASN A 159 -9.37 -13.63 -0.06
CA ASN A 159 -10.24 -13.80 -1.22
C ASN A 159 -11.32 -12.71 -1.34
N GLU A 160 -11.70 -12.07 -0.21
CA GLU A 160 -12.59 -10.89 -0.25
C GLU A 160 -11.97 -9.72 -1.03
N TYR A 161 -10.63 -9.66 -1.11
CA TYR A 161 -9.86 -8.60 -1.76
C TYR A 161 -9.34 -8.97 -3.14
N LEU A 162 -8.90 -10.23 -3.29
CA LEU A 162 -8.27 -10.72 -4.52
C LEU A 162 -9.21 -11.52 -5.43
N GLY A 163 -10.44 -11.79 -4.98
CA GLY A 163 -11.32 -12.75 -5.63
C GLY A 163 -10.87 -14.20 -5.40
N GLU A 164 -11.70 -15.15 -5.79
CA GLU A 164 -11.36 -16.57 -5.74
C GLU A 164 -10.24 -16.90 -6.74
N PRO A 165 -9.32 -17.85 -6.42
CA PRO A 165 -8.30 -18.30 -7.35
C PRO A 165 -8.93 -18.83 -8.64
N HIS A 166 -8.45 -18.38 -9.78
CA HIS A 166 -8.90 -18.92 -11.05
C HIS A 166 -8.18 -20.26 -11.35
N PRO A 167 -8.86 -21.29 -11.88
CA PRO A 167 -8.25 -22.59 -12.19
C PRO A 167 -7.05 -22.56 -13.14
N ALA A 168 -6.81 -21.43 -13.80
CA ALA A 168 -5.68 -21.22 -14.71
C ALA A 168 -4.44 -20.57 -14.04
N ASP A 169 -4.49 -20.28 -12.74
CA ASP A 169 -3.40 -19.61 -11.99
C ASP A 169 -2.36 -20.61 -11.45
N HIS A 170 -2.28 -21.85 -12.04
CA HIS A 170 -1.35 -22.92 -11.68
C HIS A 170 -0.44 -23.32 -12.84
#